data_4a512e11bb42f50c6e324a2169d492e8
#
_entry.id   4a512e11bb42f50c6e324a2169d492e8
#
_cell.length_a   1.000
_cell.length_b   1.000
_cell.length_c   1.000
_cell.angle_alpha   90.00
_cell.angle_beta   90.00
_cell.angle_gamma   90.00
#
_symmetry.space_group_name_H-M   'P 1'
#
loop_
_entity.id
_entity.type
_entity.pdbx_description
1 polymer ?
#
loop_
_entity_poly.entity_id
_entity_poly.type
_entity_poly.pdbx_seq_one_letter_code
_entity_poly.pdbx_strand_id
1 'polypeptide(L)'
;MGKKSRNFKKEEKKNKNYCTGSQVAKLRELKAQIKEIEDNMHNHGMNGAAKNLQKDLIENMTSAELKFQHVAKLKGVKLIPQFKINIFNKDKSRIDRFYFADFCDIKHKLIFEIDGDYHFTEEQQKKDLKRTKELTKLGYKVFRLTNEDVFNGRTTEFLYKAYLSIGINILEK
;
A
#
# COMPACT_ATOMS: atom_id res chain seq x y z
N MET A 1 30.91 -9.87 37.95
CA MET A 1 29.93 -10.12 36.89
C MET A 1 28.62 -9.41 37.18
N GLY A 2 28.50 -8.11 37.01
CA GLY A 2 27.31 -7.38 37.48
C GLY A 2 27.01 -6.04 36.82
N LYS A 3 27.78 -5.58 35.80
CA LYS A 3 27.60 -4.25 35.18
C LYS A 3 26.99 -4.26 33.77
N LYS A 4 26.94 -5.38 33.07
CA LYS A 4 26.37 -5.45 31.70
C LYS A 4 24.81 -5.53 31.66
N SER A 5 24.17 -6.04 32.73
CA SER A 5 22.71 -6.20 32.78
C SER A 5 21.93 -4.89 33.00
N ARG A 6 22.56 -3.86 33.60
CA ARG A 6 21.88 -2.56 33.85
C ARG A 6 21.80 -1.64 32.64
N ASN A 7 22.71 -1.77 31.68
CA ASN A 7 22.68 -0.95 30.47
C ASN A 7 21.61 -1.43 29.47
N PHE A 8 21.38 -2.74 29.36
CA PHE A 8 20.34 -3.29 28.47
C PHE A 8 18.93 -2.83 28.83
N LYS A 9 18.59 -2.84 30.15
CA LYS A 9 17.30 -2.34 30.62
C LYS A 9 17.11 -0.82 30.51
N LYS A 10 18.20 -0.07 30.40
CA LYS A 10 18.14 1.40 30.21
C LYS A 10 17.93 1.77 28.74
N GLU A 11 18.41 0.94 27.82
CA GLU A 11 18.17 1.11 26.38
C GLU A 11 16.75 0.70 25.98
N GLU A 12 16.20 -0.40 26.53
CA GLU A 12 14.79 -0.78 26.33
C GLU A 12 13.80 0.26 26.87
N LYS A 13 14.11 0.94 27.98
CA LYS A 13 13.29 2.06 28.49
C LYS A 13 13.38 3.31 27.61
N LYS A 14 14.51 3.57 26.97
CA LYS A 14 14.65 4.67 26.02
C LYS A 14 13.83 4.43 24.72
N ASN A 15 13.74 3.19 24.26
CA ASN A 15 12.94 2.86 23.08
C ASN A 15 11.43 2.86 23.30
N LYS A 16 10.95 2.72 24.56
CA LYS A 16 9.51 2.82 24.85
C LYS A 16 8.95 4.24 24.90
N ASN A 17 9.79 5.26 24.96
CA ASN A 17 9.34 6.66 25.11
C ASN A 17 9.37 7.50 23.81
N TYR A 18 9.62 6.91 22.65
CA TYR A 18 9.56 7.60 21.36
C TYR A 18 8.30 7.32 20.56
N CYS A 19 7.16 7.14 21.21
CA CYS A 19 5.86 7.46 20.59
C CYS A 19 5.70 8.99 20.65
N THR A 20 6.53 9.70 19.90
CA THR A 20 6.43 11.15 19.75
C THR A 20 5.11 11.49 19.05
N GLY A 21 4.58 12.70 19.29
CA GLY A 21 3.32 13.18 18.71
C GLY A 21 3.16 12.94 17.19
N SER A 22 4.27 12.74 16.48
CA SER A 22 4.33 12.30 15.09
C SER A 22 3.70 10.92 14.82
N GLN A 23 3.92 9.93 15.67
CA GLN A 23 3.33 8.58 15.47
C GLN A 23 1.83 8.57 15.83
N VAL A 24 1.44 9.36 16.83
CA VAL A 24 0.02 9.52 17.19
C VAL A 24 -0.73 10.29 16.09
N ALA A 25 -0.10 11.32 15.51
CA ALA A 25 -0.65 12.03 14.35
C ALA A 25 -0.78 11.11 13.14
N LYS A 26 0.23 10.28 12.87
CA LYS A 26 0.21 9.28 11.80
C LYS A 26 -0.90 8.25 11.99
N LEU A 27 -1.13 7.77 13.21
CA LEU A 27 -2.21 6.85 13.53
C LEU A 27 -3.59 7.49 13.36
N ARG A 28 -3.76 8.77 13.74
CA ARG A 28 -5.00 9.53 13.52
C ARG A 28 -5.29 9.72 12.04
N GLU A 29 -4.27 10.02 11.26
CA GLU A 29 -4.40 10.19 9.81
C GLU A 29 -4.72 8.87 9.11
N LEU A 30 -4.10 7.76 9.53
CA LEU A 30 -4.42 6.43 9.03
C LEU A 30 -5.87 6.05 9.35
N LYS A 31 -6.34 6.35 10.57
CA LYS A 31 -7.74 6.15 10.95
C LYS A 31 -8.72 7.01 10.14
N ALA A 32 -8.33 8.24 9.81
CA ALA A 32 -9.15 9.11 8.95
C ALA A 32 -9.21 8.59 7.52
N GLN A 33 -8.09 8.08 6.97
CA GLN A 33 -8.04 7.43 5.66
C GLN A 33 -8.87 6.14 5.63
N ILE A 34 -8.80 5.32 6.70
CA ILE A 34 -9.63 4.12 6.85
C ILE A 34 -11.10 4.50 6.83
N LYS A 35 -11.49 5.54 7.56
CA LYS A 35 -12.87 6.02 7.60
C LYS A 35 -13.34 6.51 6.22
N GLU A 36 -12.51 7.27 5.51
CA GLU A 36 -12.80 7.72 4.13
C GLU A 36 -12.95 6.53 3.16
N ILE A 37 -12.13 5.50 3.33
CA ILE A 37 -12.23 4.24 2.61
C ILE A 37 -13.55 3.54 2.98
N GLU A 38 -13.88 3.44 4.25
CA GLU A 38 -15.12 2.81 4.73
C GLU A 38 -16.35 3.51 4.19
N ASP A 39 -16.37 4.85 4.17
CA ASP A 39 -17.46 5.66 3.62
C ASP A 39 -17.61 5.48 2.09
N ASN A 40 -16.50 5.40 1.37
CA ASN A 40 -16.49 5.12 -0.07
C ASN A 40 -16.85 3.66 -0.40
N MET A 41 -16.58 2.73 0.51
CA MET A 41 -16.86 1.29 0.35
C MET A 41 -18.32 0.92 0.65
N HIS A 42 -19.05 1.73 1.40
CA HIS A 42 -20.49 1.54 1.63
C HIS A 42 -21.26 1.55 0.30
N ASN A 43 -20.77 2.28 -0.70
CA ASN A 43 -21.34 2.35 -2.03
C ASN A 43 -20.92 1.20 -2.98
N HIS A 44 -20.02 0.29 -2.56
CA HIS A 44 -19.43 -0.75 -3.43
C HIS A 44 -19.65 -2.19 -2.95
N GLY A 45 -20.62 -2.45 -2.08
CA GLY A 45 -21.09 -3.82 -1.77
C GLY A 45 -20.04 -4.75 -1.15
N MET A 46 -19.12 -4.25 -0.31
CA MET A 46 -18.24 -5.12 0.46
C MET A 46 -18.99 -5.83 1.57
N ASN A 47 -18.88 -7.18 1.59
CA ASN A 47 -19.31 -7.95 2.75
C ASN A 47 -18.34 -7.78 3.93
N GLY A 48 -18.80 -8.08 5.15
CA GLY A 48 -18.01 -7.92 6.37
C GLY A 48 -16.64 -8.62 6.34
N ALA A 49 -16.54 -9.79 5.69
CA ALA A 49 -15.30 -10.55 5.56
C ALA A 49 -14.22 -9.80 4.76
N ALA A 50 -14.59 -9.15 3.65
CA ALA A 50 -13.63 -8.37 2.86
C ALA A 50 -13.16 -7.10 3.59
N LYS A 51 -14.03 -6.49 4.41
CA LYS A 51 -13.66 -5.34 5.27
C LYS A 51 -12.65 -5.74 6.34
N ASN A 52 -12.90 -6.86 7.01
CA ASN A 52 -11.98 -7.38 8.03
C ASN A 52 -10.62 -7.71 7.41
N LEU A 53 -10.61 -8.40 6.26
CA LEU A 53 -9.36 -8.72 5.56
C LEU A 53 -8.57 -7.46 5.17
N GLN A 54 -9.25 -6.43 4.65
CA GLN A 54 -8.56 -5.17 4.33
C GLN A 54 -7.98 -4.49 5.57
N LYS A 55 -8.72 -4.48 6.66
CA LYS A 55 -8.24 -3.92 7.92
C LYS A 55 -6.99 -4.65 8.40
N ASP A 56 -7.02 -5.98 8.38
CA ASP A 56 -5.88 -6.81 8.76
C ASP A 56 -4.66 -6.54 7.87
N LEU A 57 -4.86 -6.37 6.56
CA LEU A 57 -3.78 -6.03 5.63
C LEU A 57 -3.18 -4.64 5.93
N ILE A 58 -4.02 -3.63 6.25
CA ILE A 58 -3.54 -2.29 6.61
C ILE A 58 -2.78 -2.32 7.96
N GLU A 59 -3.26 -3.07 8.94
CA GLU A 59 -2.61 -3.18 10.25
C GLU A 59 -1.28 -3.93 10.17
N ASN A 60 -1.13 -4.84 9.22
CA ASN A 60 0.05 -5.68 9.01
C ASN A 60 0.91 -5.26 7.81
N MET A 61 0.84 -4.01 7.38
CA MET A 61 1.70 -3.50 6.31
C MET A 61 3.18 -3.73 6.62
N THR A 62 3.92 -4.20 5.63
CA THR A 62 5.36 -4.45 5.73
C THR A 62 6.15 -3.15 5.93
N SER A 63 7.39 -3.27 6.40
CA SER A 63 8.29 -2.11 6.56
C SER A 63 8.58 -1.42 5.22
N ALA A 64 8.62 -2.16 4.11
CA ALA A 64 8.79 -1.59 2.77
C ALA A 64 7.56 -0.80 2.33
N GLU A 65 6.35 -1.34 2.52
CA GLU A 65 5.10 -0.64 2.23
C GLU A 65 4.97 0.64 3.06
N LEU A 66 5.27 0.59 4.36
CA LEU A 66 5.25 1.78 5.22
C LEU A 66 6.25 2.85 4.77
N LYS A 67 7.46 2.43 4.35
CA LYS A 67 8.48 3.35 3.82
C LYS A 67 8.03 3.96 2.49
N PHE A 68 7.48 3.15 1.58
CA PHE A 68 6.93 3.63 0.31
C PHE A 68 5.83 4.67 0.53
N GLN A 69 4.85 4.37 1.39
CA GLN A 69 3.77 5.28 1.75
C GLN A 69 4.29 6.61 2.31
N HIS A 70 5.29 6.54 3.20
CA HIS A 70 5.89 7.74 3.77
C HIS A 70 6.53 8.62 2.70
N VAL A 71 7.32 8.04 1.79
CA VAL A 71 7.94 8.78 0.68
C VAL A 71 6.88 9.37 -0.25
N ALA A 72 5.86 8.61 -0.63
CA ALA A 72 4.76 9.09 -1.46
C ALA A 72 4.08 10.32 -0.83
N LYS A 73 3.82 10.27 0.47
CA LYS A 73 3.24 11.39 1.23
C LYS A 73 4.15 12.62 1.22
N LEU A 74 5.46 12.45 1.43
CA LEU A 74 6.43 13.57 1.36
C LEU A 74 6.45 14.23 -0.02
N LYS A 75 6.13 13.50 -1.08
CA LYS A 75 6.00 14.01 -2.45
C LYS A 75 4.60 14.55 -2.77
N GLY A 76 3.71 14.65 -1.79
CA GLY A 76 2.34 15.13 -1.97
C GLY A 76 1.45 14.19 -2.77
N VAL A 77 1.85 12.92 -2.93
CA VAL A 77 1.09 11.89 -3.62
C VAL A 77 0.11 11.26 -2.64
N LYS A 78 -1.19 11.31 -2.97
CA LYS A 78 -2.24 10.70 -2.15
C LYS A 78 -2.55 9.30 -2.65
N LEU A 79 -2.18 8.30 -1.85
CA LEU A 79 -2.41 6.89 -2.14
C LEU A 79 -3.32 6.28 -1.08
N ILE A 80 -4.24 5.42 -1.51
CA ILE A 80 -5.07 4.60 -0.62
C ILE A 80 -4.39 3.25 -0.46
N PRO A 81 -4.01 2.86 0.77
CA PRO A 81 -3.40 1.57 1.03
C PRO A 81 -4.42 0.45 0.94
N GLN A 82 -3.97 -0.73 0.55
CA GLN A 82 -4.73 -1.98 0.48
C GLN A 82 -6.11 -1.80 -0.20
N PHE A 83 -6.08 -1.12 -1.36
CA PHE A 83 -7.30 -0.74 -2.06
C PHE A 83 -7.96 -1.94 -2.73
N LYS A 84 -9.23 -2.20 -2.37
CA LYS A 84 -10.01 -3.29 -2.94
C LYS A 84 -10.55 -2.95 -4.34
N ILE A 85 -10.28 -3.81 -5.30
CA ILE A 85 -10.76 -3.70 -6.68
C ILE A 85 -11.63 -4.89 -7.01
N ASN A 86 -12.90 -4.64 -7.31
CA ASN A 86 -13.85 -5.69 -7.68
C ASN A 86 -13.72 -6.04 -9.17
N ILE A 87 -13.69 -7.33 -9.45
CA ILE A 87 -13.79 -7.88 -10.80
C ILE A 87 -15.19 -8.47 -10.96
N PHE A 88 -15.93 -7.92 -11.88
CA PHE A 88 -17.29 -8.38 -12.17
C PHE A 88 -17.27 -9.51 -13.21
N ASN A 89 -18.28 -10.35 -13.16
CA ASN A 89 -18.56 -11.33 -14.23
C ASN A 89 -18.87 -10.65 -15.57
N LYS A 90 -19.04 -11.42 -16.63
CA LYS A 90 -19.20 -10.89 -17.99
C LYS A 90 -20.40 -9.95 -18.17
N ASP A 91 -21.52 -10.26 -17.52
CA ASP A 91 -22.75 -9.47 -17.58
C ASP A 91 -22.81 -8.34 -16.53
N LYS A 92 -21.74 -8.19 -15.72
CA LYS A 92 -21.62 -7.22 -14.63
C LYS A 92 -22.69 -7.33 -13.54
N SER A 93 -23.40 -8.44 -13.44
CA SER A 93 -24.50 -8.65 -12.48
C SER A 93 -23.99 -8.95 -11.07
N ARG A 94 -22.77 -9.50 -10.94
CA ARG A 94 -22.17 -9.85 -9.64
C ARG A 94 -20.66 -9.68 -9.63
N ILE A 95 -20.09 -9.53 -8.43
CA ILE A 95 -18.67 -9.58 -8.20
C ILE A 95 -18.23 -11.06 -8.30
N ASP A 96 -17.32 -11.34 -9.24
CA ASP A 96 -16.76 -12.66 -9.45
C ASP A 96 -15.60 -12.92 -8.48
N ARG A 97 -14.73 -11.90 -8.32
CA ARG A 97 -13.60 -11.89 -7.38
C ARG A 97 -13.18 -10.45 -7.10
N PHE A 98 -12.21 -10.30 -6.23
CA PHE A 98 -11.59 -8.99 -5.96
C PHE A 98 -10.09 -9.14 -5.75
N TYR A 99 -9.38 -8.03 -5.90
CA TYR A 99 -7.97 -7.88 -5.58
C TYR A 99 -7.77 -6.77 -4.56
N PHE A 100 -6.77 -6.90 -3.70
CA PHE A 100 -6.22 -5.77 -2.97
C PHE A 100 -4.96 -5.31 -3.68
N ALA A 101 -4.87 -4.01 -3.95
CA ALA A 101 -3.65 -3.35 -4.41
C ALA A 101 -2.96 -2.74 -3.19
N ASP A 102 -1.64 -2.88 -3.05
CA ASP A 102 -0.92 -2.34 -1.90
C ASP A 102 -1.18 -0.84 -1.78
N PHE A 103 -1.13 -0.11 -2.91
CA PHE A 103 -1.50 1.30 -2.97
C PHE A 103 -2.21 1.63 -4.28
N CYS A 104 -3.21 2.53 -4.18
CA CYS A 104 -3.96 3.00 -5.35
C CYS A 104 -4.12 4.52 -5.33
N ASP A 105 -3.79 5.17 -6.45
CA ASP A 105 -4.29 6.50 -6.79
C ASP A 105 -5.55 6.33 -7.64
N ILE A 106 -6.71 6.46 -7.00
CA ILE A 106 -8.02 6.27 -7.66
C ILE A 106 -8.24 7.31 -8.76
N LYS A 107 -7.83 8.56 -8.50
CA LYS A 107 -8.04 9.69 -9.42
C LYS A 107 -7.36 9.44 -10.77
N HIS A 108 -6.14 8.90 -10.72
CA HIS A 108 -5.33 8.68 -11.91
C HIS A 108 -5.30 7.21 -12.36
N LYS A 109 -6.00 6.32 -11.63
CA LYS A 109 -6.04 4.87 -11.88
C LYS A 109 -4.65 4.24 -11.91
N LEU A 110 -3.79 4.63 -10.98
CA LEU A 110 -2.47 4.05 -10.80
C LEU A 110 -2.48 3.09 -9.62
N ILE A 111 -1.92 1.91 -9.82
CA ILE A 111 -1.70 0.89 -8.79
C ILE A 111 -0.20 0.76 -8.59
N PHE A 112 0.22 0.73 -7.34
CA PHE A 112 1.59 0.49 -6.94
C PHE A 112 1.63 -0.75 -6.06
N GLU A 113 2.46 -1.72 -6.42
CA GLU A 113 2.68 -2.97 -5.71
C GLU A 113 4.12 -3.04 -5.25
N ILE A 114 4.31 -3.46 -4.00
CA ILE A 114 5.63 -3.58 -3.38
C ILE A 114 5.93 -5.06 -3.23
N ASP A 115 6.70 -5.57 -4.18
CA ASP A 115 7.00 -6.99 -4.26
C ASP A 115 8.17 -7.38 -3.36
N GLY A 116 7.99 -8.41 -2.57
CA GLY A 116 9.09 -9.11 -1.88
C GLY A 116 9.98 -9.89 -2.87
N ASP A 117 11.13 -10.36 -2.39
CA ASP A 117 12.03 -11.23 -3.14
C ASP A 117 11.44 -12.64 -3.24
N TYR A 118 10.46 -12.84 -4.11
CA TYR A 118 9.88 -14.16 -4.32
C TYR A 118 10.42 -14.83 -5.58
N HIS A 119 10.86 -16.07 -5.43
CA HIS A 119 11.06 -16.96 -6.56
C HIS A 119 9.70 -17.30 -7.15
N PHE A 120 9.32 -16.63 -8.22
CA PHE A 120 8.04 -16.87 -8.91
C PHE A 120 8.04 -18.25 -9.55
N THR A 121 7.13 -19.11 -9.08
CA THR A 121 6.78 -20.31 -9.82
C THR A 121 6.04 -19.94 -11.11
N GLU A 122 6.06 -20.81 -12.13
CA GLU A 122 5.31 -20.57 -13.36
C GLU A 122 3.81 -20.32 -13.10
N GLU A 123 3.26 -20.99 -12.10
CA GLU A 123 1.85 -20.84 -11.73
C GLU A 123 1.57 -19.46 -11.14
N GLN A 124 2.46 -18.93 -10.29
CA GLN A 124 2.35 -17.57 -9.76
C GLN A 124 2.47 -16.53 -10.85
N GLN A 125 3.42 -16.70 -11.79
CA GLN A 125 3.57 -15.80 -12.94
C GLN A 125 2.29 -15.75 -13.79
N LYS A 126 1.64 -16.91 -14.04
CA LYS A 126 0.37 -16.99 -14.78
C LYS A 126 -0.76 -16.25 -14.03
N LYS A 127 -0.84 -16.41 -12.70
CA LYS A 127 -1.81 -15.70 -11.86
C LYS A 127 -1.60 -14.18 -11.88
N ASP A 128 -0.36 -13.74 -11.77
CA ASP A 128 0.02 -12.32 -11.81
C ASP A 128 -0.26 -11.69 -13.18
N LEU A 129 0.07 -12.41 -14.26
CA LEU A 129 -0.25 -11.93 -15.61
C LEU A 129 -1.76 -11.79 -15.81
N LYS A 130 -2.55 -12.74 -15.32
CA LYS A 130 -4.02 -12.67 -15.35
C LYS A 130 -4.52 -11.48 -14.57
N ARG A 131 -4.06 -11.29 -13.33
CA ARG A 131 -4.40 -10.15 -12.47
C ARG A 131 -4.09 -8.83 -13.17
N THR A 132 -2.88 -8.67 -13.68
CA THR A 132 -2.46 -7.46 -14.40
C THR A 132 -3.34 -7.18 -15.60
N LYS A 133 -3.67 -8.19 -16.42
CA LYS A 133 -4.58 -8.04 -17.57
C LYS A 133 -5.99 -7.59 -17.15
N GLU A 134 -6.51 -8.11 -16.06
CA GLU A 134 -7.83 -7.74 -15.55
C GLU A 134 -7.86 -6.30 -15.03
N LEU A 135 -6.84 -5.90 -14.28
CA LEU A 135 -6.70 -4.52 -13.80
C LEU A 135 -6.52 -3.52 -14.96
N THR A 136 -5.73 -3.87 -15.96
CA THR A 136 -5.55 -3.05 -17.17
C THR A 136 -6.86 -2.88 -17.95
N LYS A 137 -7.69 -3.91 -18.05
CA LYS A 137 -9.02 -3.81 -18.67
C LYS A 137 -9.97 -2.85 -17.94
N LEU A 138 -9.77 -2.65 -16.62
CA LEU A 138 -10.48 -1.66 -15.81
C LEU A 138 -9.89 -0.24 -15.93
N GLY A 139 -8.83 -0.10 -16.73
CA GLY A 139 -8.14 1.17 -16.99
C GLY A 139 -7.04 1.50 -15.98
N TYR A 140 -6.68 0.57 -15.09
CA TYR A 140 -5.56 0.77 -14.19
C TYR A 140 -4.22 0.53 -14.89
N LYS A 141 -3.22 1.37 -14.55
CA LYS A 141 -1.81 1.09 -14.82
C LYS A 141 -1.18 0.53 -13.54
N VAL A 142 -0.55 -0.63 -13.65
CA VAL A 142 0.08 -1.32 -12.51
C VAL A 142 1.59 -1.13 -12.58
N PHE A 143 2.16 -0.63 -11.49
CA PHE A 143 3.58 -0.42 -11.29
C PHE A 143 4.07 -1.28 -10.13
N ARG A 144 5.22 -1.95 -10.29
CA ARG A 144 5.82 -2.79 -9.26
C ARG A 144 7.19 -2.27 -8.90
N LEU A 145 7.47 -2.29 -7.61
CA LEU A 145 8.74 -1.90 -7.02
C LEU A 145 9.14 -2.97 -6.00
N THR A 146 10.39 -3.41 -6.06
CA THR A 146 10.86 -4.41 -5.09
C THR A 146 11.09 -3.80 -3.72
N ASN A 147 11.05 -4.63 -2.67
CA ASN A 147 11.44 -4.22 -1.32
C ASN A 147 12.84 -3.60 -1.31
N GLU A 148 13.79 -4.21 -2.03
CA GLU A 148 15.16 -3.71 -2.14
C GLU A 148 15.21 -2.30 -2.72
N ASP A 149 14.48 -2.03 -3.80
CA ASP A 149 14.43 -0.70 -4.42
C ASP A 149 13.84 0.35 -3.48
N VAL A 150 12.83 -0.02 -2.67
CA VAL A 150 12.28 0.86 -1.64
C VAL A 150 13.34 1.21 -0.60
N PHE A 151 14.11 0.22 -0.12
CA PHE A 151 15.15 0.44 0.87
C PHE A 151 16.36 1.18 0.30
N ASN A 152 16.67 1.00 -0.98
CA ASN A 152 17.72 1.72 -1.70
C ASN A 152 17.32 3.16 -2.11
N GLY A 153 16.12 3.63 -1.71
CA GLY A 153 15.70 5.02 -1.91
C GLY A 153 15.17 5.34 -3.31
N ARG A 154 14.91 4.34 -4.16
CA ARG A 154 14.40 4.53 -5.53
C ARG A 154 12.93 4.92 -5.63
N THR A 155 12.21 4.96 -4.51
CA THR A 155 10.76 5.26 -4.47
C THR A 155 10.41 6.59 -5.12
N THR A 156 11.21 7.66 -4.91
CA THR A 156 10.93 8.99 -5.50
C THR A 156 11.01 8.94 -7.03
N GLU A 157 12.08 8.36 -7.56
CA GLU A 157 12.27 8.22 -9.02
C GLU A 157 11.16 7.36 -9.64
N PHE A 158 10.80 6.29 -8.97
CA PHE A 158 9.75 5.38 -9.39
C PHE A 158 8.38 6.08 -9.47
N LEU A 159 7.98 6.80 -8.43
CA LEU A 159 6.76 7.60 -8.41
C LEU A 159 6.78 8.64 -9.53
N TYR A 160 7.90 9.36 -9.70
CA TYR A 160 8.05 10.34 -10.76
C TYR A 160 7.81 9.73 -12.14
N LYS A 161 8.47 8.61 -12.47
CA LYS A 161 8.30 7.90 -13.74
C LYS A 161 6.86 7.43 -13.96
N ALA A 162 6.21 6.92 -12.90
CA ALA A 162 4.83 6.47 -12.97
C ALA A 162 3.87 7.62 -13.32
N TYR A 163 3.98 8.75 -12.63
CA TYR A 163 3.13 9.93 -12.91
C TYR A 163 3.48 10.59 -14.24
N LEU A 164 4.76 10.67 -14.61
CA LEU A 164 5.18 11.19 -15.91
C LEU A 164 4.59 10.36 -17.06
N SER A 165 4.44 9.05 -16.89
CA SER A 165 3.83 8.17 -17.91
C SER A 165 2.37 8.50 -18.25
N ILE A 166 1.74 9.37 -17.46
CA ILE A 166 0.39 9.89 -17.68
C ILE A 166 0.37 11.43 -17.84
N GLY A 167 1.55 12.04 -18.08
CA GLY A 167 1.68 13.46 -18.32
C GLY A 167 1.64 14.34 -17.06
N ILE A 168 1.85 13.78 -15.87
CA ILE A 168 1.85 14.53 -14.61
C ILE A 168 3.27 14.63 -14.07
N ASN A 169 3.73 15.88 -13.83
CA ASN A 169 5.00 16.14 -13.15
C ASN A 169 4.76 16.38 -11.65
N ILE A 170 5.23 15.47 -10.81
CA ILE A 170 5.08 15.57 -9.35
C ILE A 170 6.26 16.27 -8.66
N LEU A 171 7.30 16.67 -9.39
CA LEU A 171 8.47 17.37 -8.84
C LEU A 171 8.32 18.91 -8.87
N GLU A 172 7.35 19.42 -9.60
CA GLU A 172 7.11 20.88 -9.77
C GLU A 172 6.10 21.46 -8.77
N LYS A 173 5.95 20.82 -7.59
CA LYS A 173 5.08 21.34 -6.51
C LYS A 173 5.86 21.81 -5.33
#